data_0eced6df5094c562a5b11dbf3dcea822
#
_entry.id   0eced6df5094c562a5b11dbf3dcea822
#
_cell.length_a   1.000
_cell.length_b   1.000
_cell.length_c   1.000
_cell.angle_alpha   90.00
_cell.angle_beta   90.00
_cell.angle_gamma   90.00
#
_symmetry.space_group_name_H-M   'P 1'
#
loop_
_entity.id
_entity.type
_entity.pdbx_description
1 polymer ?
#
loop_
_entity_poly.entity_id
_entity_poly.type
_entity_poly.pdbx_seq_one_letter_code
_entity_poly.pdbx_strand_id
1 'polypeptide(L)' 'MKNLLTVTETAEALNVKPATIRSWLLRRKLPRVNCGRAVRIPADAIVEFIERNTIPAKEDRR' A
#
# COMPACT_ATOMS: atom_id res chain seq x y z
N MET A 1 -11.73 5.65 13.99
CA MET A 1 -11.86 4.46 13.25
C MET A 1 -10.90 4.39 12.11
N LYS A 2 -10.38 3.23 11.83
CA LYS A 2 -9.42 3.12 10.78
C LYS A 2 -10.08 3.04 9.46
N ASN A 3 -9.48 3.65 8.49
CA ASN A 3 -9.97 3.54 7.13
C ASN A 3 -9.43 2.31 6.46
N LEU A 4 -10.29 1.69 5.70
CA LEU A 4 -9.90 0.56 4.86
C LEU A 4 -10.07 0.99 3.42
N LEU A 5 -9.08 0.70 2.60
CA LEU A 5 -9.09 1.11 1.21
C LEU A 5 -9.26 -0.08 0.31
N THR A 6 -9.89 0.14 -0.82
CA THR A 6 -9.98 -0.90 -1.85
C THR A 6 -8.62 -1.01 -2.55
N VAL A 7 -8.48 -2.07 -3.34
CA VAL A 7 -7.27 -2.24 -4.16
C VAL A 7 -7.10 -1.03 -5.08
N THR A 8 -8.19 -0.58 -5.70
CA THR A 8 -8.12 0.57 -6.60
C THR A 8 -7.72 1.83 -5.87
N GLU A 9 -8.31 2.07 -4.70
CA GLU A 9 -7.97 3.25 -3.92
C GLU A 9 -6.51 3.22 -3.47
N THR A 10 -6.03 2.05 -3.07
CA THR A 10 -4.64 1.89 -2.68
C THR A 10 -3.71 2.18 -3.85
N ALA A 11 -4.07 1.66 -5.02
CA ALA A 11 -3.27 1.89 -6.21
C ALA A 11 -3.20 3.37 -6.54
N GLU A 12 -4.31 4.07 -6.40
CA GLU A 12 -4.32 5.51 -6.64
C GLU A 12 -3.47 6.24 -5.63
N ALA A 13 -3.56 5.84 -4.37
CA ALA A 13 -2.79 6.50 -3.31
C ALA A 13 -1.29 6.34 -3.55
N LEU A 14 -0.87 5.19 -4.06
CA LEU A 14 0.53 4.93 -4.31
C LEU A 14 0.94 5.21 -5.74
N ASN A 15 -0.03 5.60 -6.57
CA ASN A 15 0.19 5.96 -7.96
C ASN A 15 0.80 4.80 -8.74
N VAL A 16 0.24 3.62 -8.55
CA VAL A 16 0.65 2.43 -9.28
C VAL A 16 -0.60 1.76 -9.81
N LYS A 17 -0.42 0.73 -10.60
CA LYS A 17 -1.57 0.03 -11.19
C LYS A 17 -2.19 -0.92 -10.18
N PRO A 18 -3.51 -1.14 -10.24
CA PRO A 18 -4.13 -2.10 -9.34
C PRO A 18 -3.52 -3.49 -9.40
N ALA A 19 -3.07 -3.91 -10.58
CA ALA A 19 -2.43 -5.21 -10.70
C ALA A 19 -1.17 -5.30 -9.85
N THR A 20 -0.45 -4.18 -9.72
CA THR A 20 0.73 -4.13 -8.87
C THR A 20 0.35 -4.34 -7.41
N ILE A 21 -0.75 -3.72 -6.98
CA ILE A 21 -1.21 -3.89 -5.61
C ILE A 21 -1.59 -5.36 -5.36
N ARG A 22 -2.29 -5.98 -6.31
CA ARG A 22 -2.66 -7.38 -6.16
C ARG A 22 -1.44 -8.27 -6.05
N SER A 23 -0.42 -7.97 -6.84
CA SER A 23 0.83 -8.72 -6.78
C SER A 23 1.47 -8.59 -5.40
N TRP A 24 1.48 -7.38 -4.86
CA TRP A 24 2.08 -7.15 -3.55
C TRP A 24 1.31 -7.86 -2.45
N LEU A 25 -0.01 -7.95 -2.58
CA LEU A 25 -0.81 -8.69 -1.61
C LEU A 25 -0.49 -10.17 -1.67
N LEU A 26 -0.32 -10.72 -2.86
CA LEU A 26 0.04 -12.11 -3.00
C LEU A 26 1.42 -12.40 -2.42
N ARG A 27 2.33 -11.46 -2.54
CA ARG A 27 3.67 -11.61 -2.00
C ARG A 27 3.76 -11.23 -0.55
N ARG A 28 2.63 -10.86 0.05
CA ARG A 28 2.56 -10.48 1.45
C ARG A 28 3.38 -9.27 1.79
N LYS A 29 3.53 -8.37 0.82
CA LYS A 29 4.20 -7.10 1.07
C LYS A 29 3.27 -6.09 1.71
N LEU A 30 1.97 -6.29 1.57
CA LEU A 30 0.96 -5.45 2.20
C LEU A 30 -0.02 -6.34 2.94
N PRO A 31 -0.44 -5.96 4.14
CA PRO A 31 -1.48 -6.72 4.82
C PRO A 31 -2.83 -6.44 4.18
N ARG A 32 -3.74 -7.35 4.36
CA ARG A 32 -5.08 -7.17 3.84
C ARG A 32 -6.09 -7.63 4.87
N VAL A 33 -7.28 -7.08 4.75
CA VAL A 33 -8.40 -7.47 5.57
C VAL A 33 -9.44 -8.06 4.63
N ASN A 34 -9.89 -9.26 4.95
CA ASN A 34 -10.96 -9.86 4.16
C ASN A 34 -12.29 -9.45 4.77
N CYS A 35 -13.08 -8.75 3.99
CA CYS A 35 -14.41 -8.33 4.40
C CYS A 35 -15.39 -9.14 3.60
N GLY A 36 -15.66 -10.37 4.08
CA GLY A 36 -16.42 -11.30 3.27
C GLY A 36 -15.65 -11.64 2.01
N ARG A 37 -16.22 -11.33 0.86
CA ARG A 37 -15.53 -11.56 -0.40
C ARG A 37 -14.65 -10.40 -0.80
N ALA A 38 -14.81 -9.28 -0.15
CA ALA A 38 -14.07 -8.09 -0.52
C ALA A 38 -12.71 -8.08 0.17
N VAL A 39 -11.73 -7.51 -0.49
CA VAL A 39 -10.40 -7.34 0.08
C VAL A 39 -10.18 -5.87 0.31
N ARG A 40 -9.68 -5.54 1.49
CA ARG A 40 -9.39 -4.14 1.83
C ARG A 40 -8.00 -4.05 2.41
N ILE A 41 -7.40 -2.89 2.29
CA ILE A 41 -6.07 -2.65 2.82
C ILE A 41 -6.17 -1.56 3.87
N PRO A 42 -5.66 -1.81 5.10
CA PRO A 42 -5.71 -0.78 6.13
C PRO A 42 -4.88 0.44 5.74
N ALA A 43 -5.45 1.61 5.93
CA ALA A 43 -4.73 2.84 5.59
C ALA A 43 -3.42 2.96 6.37
N ASP A 44 -3.44 2.55 7.64
CA ASP A 44 -2.22 2.59 8.45
C ASP A 44 -1.11 1.76 7.84
N ALA A 45 -1.45 0.63 7.24
CA ALA A 45 -0.46 -0.24 6.63
C ALA A 45 0.16 0.43 5.41
N ILE A 46 -0.62 1.24 4.70
CA ILE A 46 -0.10 1.96 3.55
C ILE A 46 0.90 3.01 4.00
N VAL A 47 0.61 3.71 5.08
CA VAL A 47 1.53 4.70 5.63
C VAL A 47 2.84 4.02 6.03
N GLU A 48 2.75 2.89 6.72
CA GLU A 48 3.94 2.16 7.10
C GLU A 48 4.73 1.67 5.89
N PHE A 49 4.03 1.22 4.86
CA PHE A 49 4.68 0.76 3.65
C PHE A 49 5.48 1.89 3.01
N ILE A 50 4.87 3.07 2.95
CA ILE A 50 5.55 4.22 2.38
C ILE A 50 6.78 4.58 3.21
N GLU A 51 6.64 4.58 4.52
CA GLU A 51 7.75 4.93 5.39
C GLU A 51 8.90 3.96 5.28
N ARG A 52 8.59 2.66 5.24
CA ARG A 52 9.65 1.67 5.12
C ARG A 52 10.37 1.73 3.79
N ASN A 53 9.69 2.19 2.77
CA ASN A 53 10.25 2.23 1.43
C ASN A 53 10.71 3.61 1.00
N THR A 54 10.65 4.57 1.90
CA THR A 54 11.12 5.91 1.58
C THR A 54 12.63 5.96 1.74
N ILE A 55 13.30 6.36 0.70
CA ILE A 55 14.73 6.53 0.72
C ILE A 55 14.99 8.02 0.73
N PRO A 56 15.54 8.56 1.81
CA PRO A 56 15.71 10.01 1.89
C PRO A 56 16.70 10.49 0.84
N ALA A 57 16.43 11.65 0.31
CA ALA A 57 17.36 12.25 -0.61
C ALA A 57 18.59 12.68 0.13
N LYS A 58 19.75 12.48 -0.52
CA LYS A 58 20.96 12.96 0.07
C LYS A 58 21.24 14.30 -0.47
N GLU A 59 21.59 15.19 0.42
CA GLU A 59 21.82 16.46 0.00
C GLU A 59 23.06 16.65 -0.70
N ASP A 60 23.99 15.89 -0.35
CA ASP A 60 25.24 16.07 -0.96
C ASP A 60 25.41 15.30 -2.17
N ARG A 61 24.74 14.92 -2.71
CA ARG A 61 24.97 14.07 -3.73
C ARG A 61 24.98 14.40 -4.82
N ARG A 62 25.18 14.52 -5.15
CA ARG A 62 25.15 14.72 -6.11
C ARG A 62 25.45 15.05 -6.50
#